data_ad75963300d2e138d570a4151649d5de
#
_entry.id   ad75963300d2e138d570a4151649d5de
#
_cell.length_a   1.000
_cell.length_b   1.000
_cell.length_c   1.000
_cell.angle_alpha   90.00
_cell.angle_beta   90.00
_cell.angle_gamma   90.00
#
_symmetry.space_group_name_H-M   'P 1'
#
loop_
_entity.id
_entity.type
_entity.pdbx_description
1 polymer ?
#
loop_
_entity_poly.entity_id
_entity_poly.type
_entity_poly.pdbx_seq_one_letter_code
_entity_poly.pdbx_strand_id
1 'polypeptide(L)'
;MACNKLLRSLYTATMNYRHAFHAGNHADVLKHIALLALIDTLKRKDTPFFVLDTHAGRGRYQLGGEESRKTNEADAGVMRLMAEASLPEVVERYLRAVQADNQAVARPATPGQKPARTTAGIQLNYYPGSPLLTAQALREHDRMALCELQTDEAEALKGLFAKDSRVRVHAGDGYAAIRAFLPPRAGETRIGRGLVLIDPPYESQDAEYQQIIHSVREALARWPQAICMVWYPIKLRRSLQPFMRKAATLPAKSVLVAELQVRPDDSPLRLTGSGLLIVNAPWQFDQVLAPALPALKKHLGEHGASTRLEWLRQDG
;
A
#
# COMPACT_ATOMS: atom_id res chain seq x y z
N MET A 1 18.91 15.47 22.41
CA MET A 1 18.41 14.09 22.68
C MET A 1 17.07 14.05 23.43
N ALA A 2 16.74 14.96 24.34
CA ALA A 2 15.48 14.95 25.12
C ALA A 2 14.24 15.31 24.29
N CYS A 3 14.32 16.23 23.33
CA CYS A 3 13.20 16.68 22.51
C CYS A 3 12.64 15.55 21.61
N ASN A 4 13.48 14.64 21.11
CA ASN A 4 13.08 13.50 20.29
C ASN A 4 12.36 12.39 21.09
N LYS A 5 12.60 12.28 22.40
CA LYS A 5 11.89 11.32 23.26
C LYS A 5 10.47 11.79 23.60
N LEU A 6 10.28 13.10 23.80
CA LEU A 6 8.95 13.67 24.06
C LEU A 6 8.04 13.60 22.83
N LEU A 7 8.55 13.89 21.63
CA LEU A 7 7.82 13.74 20.38
C LEU A 7 7.43 12.28 20.12
N ARG A 8 8.33 11.32 20.38
CA ARG A 8 8.00 9.88 20.30
C ARG A 8 6.89 9.48 21.28
N SER A 9 6.93 9.99 22.52
CA SER A 9 5.92 9.68 23.55
C SER A 9 4.54 10.25 23.21
N LEU A 10 4.47 11.41 22.56
CA LEU A 10 3.21 12.02 22.12
C LEU A 10 2.62 11.30 20.90
N TYR A 11 3.44 10.83 19.96
CA TYR A 11 2.99 10.08 18.77
C TYR A 11 2.44 8.70 19.13
N THR A 12 3.04 7.99 20.09
CA THR A 12 2.58 6.65 20.51
C THR A 12 1.34 6.67 21.42
N ALA A 13 1.07 7.79 22.10
CA ALA A 13 -0.04 7.91 23.06
C ALA A 13 -1.39 8.27 22.40
N THR A 14 -1.43 8.65 21.12
CA THR A 14 -2.64 9.19 20.46
C THR A 14 -3.01 8.51 19.15
N MET A 15 -2.23 7.52 18.66
CA MET A 15 -2.54 6.86 17.40
C MET A 15 -3.75 5.94 17.53
N ASN A 16 -4.93 6.44 17.10
CA ASN A 16 -6.20 5.71 17.11
C ASN A 16 -6.48 4.94 15.82
N TYR A 17 -5.64 5.10 14.78
CA TYR A 17 -5.83 4.42 13.51
C TYR A 17 -5.51 2.94 13.63
N ARG A 18 -6.49 2.09 13.28
CA ARG A 18 -6.32 0.64 13.15
C ARG A 18 -6.77 0.22 11.76
N HIS A 19 -5.83 -0.21 10.96
CA HIS A 19 -6.10 -0.62 9.57
C HIS A 19 -7.10 -1.79 9.47
N ALA A 20 -7.24 -2.60 10.50
CA ALA A 20 -8.19 -3.71 10.56
C ALA A 20 -9.66 -3.31 10.29
N PHE A 21 -10.04 -2.05 10.53
CA PHE A 21 -11.37 -1.52 10.18
C PHE A 21 -11.55 -1.28 8.69
N HIS A 22 -10.46 -1.06 7.95
CA HIS A 22 -10.45 -0.58 6.56
C HIS A 22 -9.93 -1.62 5.57
N ALA A 23 -9.44 -2.77 6.06
CA ALA A 23 -8.79 -3.79 5.25
C ALA A 23 -9.67 -4.27 4.09
N GLY A 24 -9.14 -4.20 2.88
CA GLY A 24 -9.82 -4.61 1.65
C GLY A 24 -10.81 -3.60 1.07
N ASN A 25 -10.82 -2.35 1.56
CA ASN A 25 -11.63 -1.28 0.98
C ASN A 25 -11.08 -0.82 -0.40
N HIS A 26 -11.79 0.12 -1.04
CA HIS A 26 -11.40 0.67 -2.35
C HIS A 26 -9.97 1.26 -2.38
N ALA A 27 -9.49 1.80 -1.25
CA ALA A 27 -8.17 2.40 -1.16
C ALA A 27 -7.07 1.35 -1.14
N ASP A 28 -7.25 0.27 -0.37
CA ASP A 28 -6.39 -0.90 -0.38
C ASP A 28 -6.36 -1.56 -1.75
N VAL A 29 -7.50 -1.70 -2.40
CA VAL A 29 -7.61 -2.30 -3.74
C VAL A 29 -6.71 -1.55 -4.73
N LEU A 30 -6.85 -0.23 -4.86
CA LEU A 30 -6.02 0.58 -5.76
C LEU A 30 -4.54 0.46 -5.41
N LYS A 31 -4.20 0.59 -4.13
CA LYS A 31 -2.82 0.51 -3.62
C LYS A 31 -2.17 -0.83 -3.97
N HIS A 32 -2.85 -1.91 -3.69
CA HIS A 32 -2.28 -3.25 -3.86
C HIS A 32 -2.22 -3.71 -5.32
N ILE A 33 -3.13 -3.28 -6.18
CA ILE A 33 -3.03 -3.46 -7.64
C ILE A 33 -1.76 -2.80 -8.16
N ALA A 34 -1.54 -1.52 -7.82
CA ALA A 34 -0.36 -0.79 -8.27
C ALA A 34 0.94 -1.35 -7.68
N LEU A 35 0.93 -1.76 -6.40
CA LEU A 35 2.07 -2.40 -5.73
C LEU A 35 2.51 -3.67 -6.47
N LEU A 36 1.58 -4.58 -6.75
CA LEU A 36 1.89 -5.81 -7.48
C LEU A 36 2.36 -5.54 -8.90
N ALA A 37 1.75 -4.58 -9.60
CA ALA A 37 2.17 -4.17 -10.93
C ALA A 37 3.61 -3.61 -10.96
N LEU A 38 4.00 -2.81 -9.95
CA LEU A 38 5.38 -2.33 -9.78
C LEU A 38 6.36 -3.46 -9.52
N ILE A 39 6.00 -4.40 -8.65
CA ILE A 39 6.82 -5.58 -8.35
C ILE A 39 6.99 -6.45 -9.61
N ASP A 40 5.91 -6.71 -10.35
CA ASP A 40 5.97 -7.48 -11.59
C ASP A 40 6.85 -6.78 -12.65
N THR A 41 6.86 -5.43 -12.68
CA THR A 41 7.79 -4.66 -13.52
C THR A 41 9.24 -4.81 -13.06
N LEU A 42 9.50 -4.80 -11.76
CA LEU A 42 10.83 -5.06 -11.22
C LEU A 42 11.32 -6.47 -11.55
N LYS A 43 10.44 -7.44 -11.57
CA LYS A 43 10.75 -8.86 -11.90
C LYS A 43 11.11 -9.09 -13.36
N ARG A 44 10.85 -8.16 -14.28
CA ARG A 44 11.27 -8.30 -15.71
C ARG A 44 12.78 -8.42 -15.89
N LYS A 45 13.57 -8.01 -14.91
CA LYS A 45 15.03 -8.19 -14.88
C LYS A 45 15.40 -9.20 -13.80
N ASP A 46 16.37 -10.07 -14.05
CA ASP A 46 16.82 -11.09 -13.10
C ASP A 46 17.61 -10.53 -11.93
N THR A 47 18.19 -9.33 -12.07
CA THR A 47 18.92 -8.69 -10.97
C THR A 47 18.03 -8.50 -9.74
N PRO A 48 18.54 -8.74 -8.52
CA PRO A 48 17.79 -8.56 -7.29
C PRO A 48 17.17 -7.17 -7.13
N PHE A 49 16.04 -7.12 -6.47
CA PHE A 49 15.45 -5.86 -6.01
C PHE A 49 15.15 -5.88 -4.51
N PHE A 50 14.96 -4.70 -3.96
CA PHE A 50 14.63 -4.51 -2.56
C PHE A 50 13.32 -3.72 -2.41
N VAL A 51 12.50 -4.10 -1.44
CA VAL A 51 11.29 -3.36 -1.07
C VAL A 51 11.43 -2.86 0.36
N LEU A 52 11.21 -1.57 0.58
CA LEU A 52 11.02 -0.98 1.91
C LEU A 52 9.56 -0.58 2.05
N ASP A 53 8.84 -1.22 2.98
CA ASP A 53 7.50 -0.81 3.39
C ASP A 53 7.61 -0.07 4.72
N THR A 54 7.31 1.22 4.71
CA THR A 54 7.55 2.11 5.86
C THR A 54 6.44 2.06 6.92
N HIS A 55 5.23 1.58 6.55
CA HIS A 55 4.07 1.53 7.43
C HIS A 55 3.32 0.21 7.17
N ALA A 56 3.93 -0.89 7.61
CA ALA A 56 3.58 -2.23 7.15
C ALA A 56 2.31 -2.81 7.79
N GLY A 57 1.88 -2.30 8.94
CA GLY A 57 0.79 -2.90 9.71
C GLY A 57 1.11 -4.32 10.17
N ARG A 58 0.09 -5.09 10.52
CA ARG A 58 0.24 -6.51 10.95
C ARG A 58 0.40 -7.51 9.80
N GLY A 59 0.28 -7.07 8.57
CA GLY A 59 0.45 -7.88 7.36
C GLY A 59 -0.74 -8.75 6.96
N ARG A 60 -1.59 -9.24 7.88
CA ARG A 60 -2.82 -10.00 7.58
C ARG A 60 -3.96 -9.55 8.48
N TYR A 61 -5.13 -9.36 7.90
CA TYR A 61 -6.32 -8.84 8.56
C TYR A 61 -7.46 -9.85 8.48
N GLN A 62 -8.12 -10.12 9.61
CA GLN A 62 -9.25 -11.05 9.68
C GLN A 62 -10.55 -10.35 9.27
N LEU A 63 -11.13 -10.72 8.13
CA LEU A 63 -12.37 -10.11 7.61
C LEU A 63 -13.62 -10.49 8.42
N GLY A 64 -13.60 -11.61 9.14
CA GLY A 64 -14.67 -12.02 10.05
C GLY A 64 -14.53 -11.47 11.48
N GLY A 65 -13.49 -10.68 11.76
CA GLY A 65 -13.24 -10.09 13.07
C GLY A 65 -14.23 -8.97 13.43
N GLU A 66 -14.30 -8.62 14.71
CA GLU A 66 -15.21 -7.57 15.21
C GLU A 66 -14.95 -6.21 14.55
N GLU A 67 -13.68 -5.86 14.36
CA GLU A 67 -13.26 -4.60 13.75
C GLU A 67 -13.75 -4.48 12.30
N SER A 68 -13.47 -5.47 11.45
CA SER A 68 -13.90 -5.49 10.05
C SER A 68 -15.44 -5.52 9.89
N ARG A 69 -16.15 -6.15 10.83
CA ARG A 69 -17.62 -6.21 10.80
C ARG A 69 -18.28 -4.88 11.13
N LYS A 70 -17.62 -3.99 11.89
CA LYS A 70 -18.17 -2.68 12.24
C LYS A 70 -18.29 -1.75 11.02
N THR A 71 -17.37 -1.85 10.06
CA THR A 71 -17.32 -0.96 8.90
C THR A 71 -17.86 -1.59 7.61
N ASN A 72 -17.72 -2.91 7.46
CA ASN A 72 -18.07 -3.66 6.24
C ASN A 72 -17.39 -3.14 4.96
N GLU A 73 -16.24 -2.46 5.09
CA GLU A 73 -15.57 -1.83 3.95
C GLU A 73 -15.03 -2.84 2.92
N ALA A 74 -14.65 -4.06 3.36
CA ALA A 74 -14.24 -5.13 2.46
C ALA A 74 -15.36 -5.53 1.47
N ASP A 75 -16.63 -5.49 1.92
CA ASP A 75 -17.77 -5.83 1.06
C ASP A 75 -17.95 -4.81 -0.08
N ALA A 76 -17.70 -3.53 0.21
CA ALA A 76 -17.72 -2.47 -0.77
C ALA A 76 -16.45 -2.38 -1.63
N GLY A 77 -15.40 -3.11 -1.26
CA GLY A 77 -14.09 -3.15 -1.91
C GLY A 77 -13.81 -4.48 -2.60
N VAL A 78 -12.87 -5.24 -2.03
CA VAL A 78 -12.35 -6.47 -2.63
C VAL A 78 -13.42 -7.52 -2.93
N MET A 79 -14.45 -7.65 -2.09
CA MET A 79 -15.51 -8.63 -2.28
C MET A 79 -16.37 -8.33 -3.51
N ARG A 80 -16.62 -7.05 -3.83
CA ARG A 80 -17.32 -6.69 -5.07
C ARG A 80 -16.56 -7.12 -6.31
N LEU A 81 -15.24 -6.90 -6.32
CA LEU A 81 -14.40 -7.33 -7.45
C LEU A 81 -14.32 -8.84 -7.58
N MET A 82 -14.30 -9.57 -6.45
CA MET A 82 -14.32 -11.05 -6.46
C MET A 82 -15.59 -11.63 -7.10
N ALA A 83 -16.69 -10.87 -7.13
CA ALA A 83 -17.94 -11.31 -7.76
C ALA A 83 -17.96 -11.15 -9.28
N GLU A 84 -16.99 -10.43 -9.86
CA GLU A 84 -16.97 -10.10 -11.28
C GLU A 84 -16.33 -11.19 -12.13
N ALA A 85 -16.98 -11.53 -13.25
CA ALA A 85 -16.52 -12.61 -14.12
C ALA A 85 -15.39 -12.22 -15.08
N SER A 86 -15.21 -10.93 -15.32
CA SER A 86 -14.20 -10.43 -16.28
C SER A 86 -13.68 -9.06 -15.83
N LEU A 87 -12.41 -9.04 -15.50
CA LEU A 87 -11.68 -7.85 -15.08
C LEU A 87 -10.36 -7.74 -15.85
N PRO A 88 -9.76 -6.54 -15.95
CA PRO A 88 -8.43 -6.39 -16.54
C PRO A 88 -7.40 -7.26 -15.80
N GLU A 89 -6.44 -7.81 -16.54
CA GLU A 89 -5.41 -8.74 -16.03
C GLU A 89 -4.69 -8.21 -14.77
N VAL A 90 -4.39 -6.92 -14.72
CA VAL A 90 -3.74 -6.30 -13.56
C VAL A 90 -4.61 -6.36 -12.29
N VAL A 91 -5.93 -6.30 -12.42
CA VAL A 91 -6.90 -6.47 -11.33
C VAL A 91 -7.02 -7.95 -10.96
N GLU A 92 -7.16 -8.84 -11.96
CA GLU A 92 -7.23 -10.28 -11.72
C GLU A 92 -5.96 -10.80 -11.06
N ARG A 93 -4.77 -10.30 -11.44
CA ARG A 93 -3.49 -10.61 -10.79
C ARG A 93 -3.52 -10.33 -9.29
N TYR A 94 -4.10 -9.18 -8.89
CA TYR A 94 -4.28 -8.83 -7.48
C TYR A 94 -5.26 -9.78 -6.79
N LEU A 95 -6.42 -10.06 -7.40
CA LEU A 95 -7.42 -10.94 -6.81
C LEU A 95 -6.90 -12.36 -6.62
N ARG A 96 -6.12 -12.90 -7.59
CA ARG A 96 -5.43 -14.19 -7.44
C ARG A 96 -4.47 -14.20 -6.24
N ALA A 97 -3.74 -13.11 -5.99
CA ALA A 97 -2.85 -13.02 -4.84
C ALA A 97 -3.61 -13.01 -3.50
N VAL A 98 -4.75 -12.31 -3.44
CA VAL A 98 -5.64 -12.31 -2.26
C VAL A 98 -6.21 -13.72 -2.01
N GLN A 99 -6.66 -14.40 -3.05
CA GLN A 99 -7.21 -15.77 -2.94
C GLN A 99 -6.12 -16.76 -2.51
N ALA A 100 -4.92 -16.66 -3.06
CA ALA A 100 -3.80 -17.54 -2.71
C ALA A 100 -3.43 -17.44 -1.22
N ASP A 101 -3.46 -16.25 -0.61
CA ASP A 101 -3.25 -16.10 0.83
C ASP A 101 -4.34 -16.82 1.65
N ASN A 102 -5.60 -16.68 1.24
CA ASN A 102 -6.70 -17.36 1.92
C ASN A 102 -6.62 -18.87 1.82
N GLN A 103 -6.23 -19.41 0.66
CA GLN A 103 -6.04 -20.87 0.48
C GLN A 103 -4.87 -21.39 1.32
N ALA A 104 -3.76 -20.66 1.42
CA ALA A 104 -2.60 -21.05 2.21
C ALA A 104 -2.90 -21.12 3.73
N VAL A 105 -3.90 -20.39 4.21
CA VAL A 105 -4.28 -20.31 5.64
C VAL A 105 -5.56 -21.10 5.93
N ALA A 106 -6.23 -21.65 4.91
CA ALA A 106 -7.45 -22.40 5.07
C ALA A 106 -7.24 -23.58 6.05
N ARG A 107 -7.64 -23.38 7.30
CA ARG A 107 -7.85 -24.46 8.26
C ARG A 107 -9.21 -25.10 7.96
N PRO A 108 -9.40 -26.44 8.22
CA PRO A 108 -10.73 -27.01 8.22
C PRO A 108 -11.65 -26.15 9.08
N ALA A 109 -12.84 -25.84 8.57
CA ALA A 109 -13.81 -25.01 9.29
C ALA A 109 -14.03 -25.61 10.69
N THR A 110 -13.74 -24.86 11.73
CA THR A 110 -14.08 -25.27 13.10
C THR A 110 -15.61 -25.25 13.19
N PRO A 111 -16.26 -26.36 13.63
CA PRO A 111 -17.71 -26.41 13.79
C PRO A 111 -18.19 -25.19 14.60
N GLY A 112 -19.16 -24.44 14.06
CA GLY A 112 -19.69 -23.22 14.70
C GLY A 112 -19.03 -21.89 14.34
N GLN A 113 -17.91 -21.89 13.63
CA GLN A 113 -17.30 -20.67 13.15
C GLN A 113 -18.02 -20.17 11.89
N LYS A 114 -18.64 -19.01 11.94
CA LYS A 114 -19.29 -18.39 10.77
C LYS A 114 -18.23 -18.03 9.72
N PRO A 115 -18.46 -18.32 8.42
CA PRO A 115 -17.59 -17.85 7.37
C PRO A 115 -17.48 -16.33 7.40
N ALA A 116 -16.28 -15.79 7.13
CA ALA A 116 -16.05 -14.35 7.28
C ALA A 116 -16.81 -13.54 6.22
N ARG A 117 -16.58 -13.83 4.95
CA ARG A 117 -17.20 -13.16 3.80
C ARG A 117 -17.35 -14.15 2.66
N THR A 118 -18.52 -14.20 2.05
CA THR A 118 -18.78 -15.05 0.89
C THR A 118 -19.49 -14.26 -0.21
N THR A 119 -18.95 -14.31 -1.43
CA THR A 119 -19.55 -13.73 -2.61
C THR A 119 -19.29 -14.64 -3.82
N ALA A 120 -20.30 -14.87 -4.67
CA ALA A 120 -20.19 -15.73 -5.85
C ALA A 120 -19.52 -17.11 -5.57
N GLY A 121 -19.75 -17.70 -4.38
CA GLY A 121 -19.10 -18.95 -3.96
C GLY A 121 -17.64 -18.81 -3.47
N ILE A 122 -17.06 -17.63 -3.51
CA ILE A 122 -15.73 -17.34 -3.02
C ILE A 122 -15.80 -16.88 -1.58
N GLN A 123 -15.05 -17.55 -0.70
CA GLN A 123 -14.95 -17.20 0.71
C GLN A 123 -13.59 -16.56 1.01
N LEU A 124 -13.60 -15.36 1.59
CA LEU A 124 -12.41 -14.71 2.15
C LEU A 124 -12.52 -14.62 3.67
N ASN A 125 -11.60 -15.25 4.38
CA ASN A 125 -11.47 -15.17 5.83
C ASN A 125 -10.49 -14.08 6.24
N TYR A 126 -9.50 -13.83 5.39
CA TYR A 126 -8.40 -12.92 5.64
C TYR A 126 -8.16 -12.02 4.43
N TYR A 127 -7.62 -10.84 4.71
CA TYR A 127 -7.13 -9.92 3.71
C TYR A 127 -5.61 -9.73 3.89
N PRO A 128 -4.80 -10.01 2.85
CA PRO A 128 -3.36 -9.76 2.89
C PRO A 128 -3.07 -8.27 2.72
N GLY A 129 -2.31 -7.69 3.65
CA GLY A 129 -1.75 -6.34 3.49
C GLY A 129 -0.57 -6.32 2.51
N SER A 130 -0.03 -5.12 2.29
CA SER A 130 1.17 -4.90 1.44
C SER A 130 2.33 -5.84 1.75
N PRO A 131 2.65 -6.19 3.04
CA PRO A 131 3.74 -7.11 3.35
C PRO A 131 3.57 -8.50 2.73
N LEU A 132 2.38 -9.09 2.90
CA LEU A 132 2.13 -10.44 2.39
C LEU A 132 2.04 -10.48 0.88
N LEU A 133 1.37 -9.50 0.26
CA LEU A 133 1.28 -9.40 -1.19
C LEU A 133 2.66 -9.23 -1.82
N THR A 134 3.53 -8.43 -1.19
CA THR A 134 4.92 -8.29 -1.62
C THR A 134 5.69 -9.59 -1.45
N ALA A 135 5.63 -10.22 -0.27
CA ALA A 135 6.38 -11.45 0.02
C ALA A 135 6.02 -12.61 -0.92
N GLN A 136 4.73 -12.75 -1.28
CA GLN A 136 4.28 -13.74 -2.28
C GLN A 136 4.90 -13.52 -3.66
N ALA A 137 5.24 -12.27 -3.99
CA ALA A 137 5.82 -11.90 -5.28
C ALA A 137 7.35 -11.92 -5.31
N LEU A 138 8.03 -11.91 -4.16
CA LEU A 138 9.50 -11.95 -4.04
C LEU A 138 10.07 -13.28 -4.57
N ARG A 139 11.19 -13.18 -5.30
CA ARG A 139 12.04 -14.32 -5.65
C ARG A 139 13.02 -14.60 -4.49
N GLU A 140 13.73 -15.71 -4.56
CA GLU A 140 14.68 -16.15 -3.51
C GLU A 140 15.78 -15.11 -3.22
N HIS A 141 16.25 -14.42 -4.24
CA HIS A 141 17.31 -13.42 -4.15
C HIS A 141 16.84 -11.98 -3.90
N ASP A 142 15.52 -11.72 -3.91
CA ASP A 142 14.95 -10.42 -3.57
C ASP A 142 14.89 -10.23 -2.04
N ARG A 143 14.84 -9.01 -1.56
CA ARG A 143 14.81 -8.69 -0.13
C ARG A 143 13.76 -7.64 0.19
N MET A 144 13.22 -7.71 1.41
CA MET A 144 12.23 -6.77 1.92
C MET A 144 12.53 -6.38 3.36
N ALA A 145 12.40 -5.09 3.66
CA ALA A 145 12.32 -4.59 5.03
C ALA A 145 10.93 -3.98 5.28
N LEU A 146 10.36 -4.32 6.42
CA LEU A 146 9.05 -3.88 6.89
C LEU A 146 9.22 -3.07 8.16
N CYS A 147 8.63 -1.88 8.21
CA CYS A 147 8.66 -1.05 9.40
C CYS A 147 7.26 -0.87 9.94
N GLU A 148 7.11 -1.05 11.24
CA GLU A 148 5.86 -0.83 11.94
C GLU A 148 6.14 -0.20 13.30
N LEU A 149 5.45 0.91 13.58
CA LEU A 149 5.68 1.68 14.81
C LEU A 149 4.89 1.13 16.01
N GLN A 150 3.68 0.62 15.76
CA GLN A 150 2.83 0.05 16.81
C GLN A 150 3.37 -1.31 17.23
N THR A 151 3.67 -1.47 18.52
CA THR A 151 4.32 -2.66 19.06
C THR A 151 3.53 -3.94 18.77
N ASP A 152 2.21 -3.94 19.02
CA ASP A 152 1.36 -5.12 18.83
C ASP A 152 1.25 -5.52 17.36
N GLU A 153 1.17 -4.55 16.45
CA GLU A 153 1.17 -4.77 15.00
C GLU A 153 2.52 -5.32 14.52
N ALA A 154 3.62 -4.74 15.04
CA ALA A 154 4.98 -5.18 14.73
C ALA A 154 5.26 -6.61 15.21
N GLU A 155 4.77 -6.99 16.40
CA GLU A 155 4.91 -8.37 16.91
C GLU A 155 4.10 -9.37 16.08
N ALA A 156 2.87 -9.03 15.69
CA ALA A 156 2.07 -9.84 14.78
C ALA A 156 2.80 -10.03 13.43
N LEU A 157 3.37 -8.94 12.89
CA LEU A 157 4.12 -8.94 11.64
C LEU A 157 5.39 -9.80 11.74
N LYS A 158 6.15 -9.71 12.84
CA LYS A 158 7.33 -10.57 13.10
C LYS A 158 6.96 -12.05 13.12
N GLY A 159 5.85 -12.39 13.81
CA GLY A 159 5.34 -13.76 13.85
C GLY A 159 5.00 -14.29 12.46
N LEU A 160 4.41 -13.43 11.61
CA LEU A 160 4.00 -13.79 10.25
C LEU A 160 5.21 -14.15 9.36
N PHE A 161 6.34 -13.44 9.51
CA PHE A 161 7.54 -13.60 8.68
C PHE A 161 8.71 -14.30 9.39
N ALA A 162 8.47 -14.93 10.54
CA ALA A 162 9.54 -15.54 11.34
C ALA A 162 10.40 -16.57 10.59
N LYS A 163 9.83 -17.22 9.55
CA LYS A 163 10.49 -18.27 8.75
C LYS A 163 10.93 -17.77 7.37
N ASP A 164 10.65 -16.53 6.99
CA ASP A 164 11.02 -16.00 5.67
C ASP A 164 12.33 -15.22 5.75
N SER A 165 13.42 -15.84 5.31
CA SER A 165 14.75 -15.24 5.34
C SER A 165 14.91 -14.02 4.42
N ARG A 166 14.00 -13.81 3.47
CA ARG A 166 13.98 -12.67 2.54
C ARG A 166 13.47 -11.38 3.21
N VAL A 167 12.77 -11.52 4.35
CA VAL A 167 12.05 -10.45 5.02
C VAL A 167 12.70 -10.08 6.34
N ARG A 168 12.82 -8.77 6.62
CA ARG A 168 13.25 -8.23 7.92
C ARG A 168 12.18 -7.29 8.45
N VAL A 169 11.74 -7.51 9.68
CA VAL A 169 10.75 -6.67 10.37
C VAL A 169 11.44 -5.81 11.41
N HIS A 170 11.17 -4.51 11.36
CA HIS A 170 11.70 -3.49 12.26
C HIS A 170 10.55 -2.82 13.02
N ALA A 171 10.50 -2.99 14.33
CA ALA A 171 9.61 -2.25 15.19
C ALA A 171 10.14 -0.82 15.39
N GLY A 172 9.60 0.14 14.64
CA GLY A 172 10.07 1.52 14.69
C GLY A 172 9.52 2.40 13.58
N ASP A 173 9.96 3.65 13.63
CA ASP A 173 9.54 4.71 12.72
C ASP A 173 10.00 4.44 11.27
N GLY A 174 9.02 4.32 10.36
CA GLY A 174 9.25 4.05 8.95
C GLY A 174 9.96 5.19 8.21
N TYR A 175 9.75 6.43 8.60
CA TYR A 175 10.48 7.56 8.02
C TYR A 175 11.97 7.56 8.41
N ALA A 176 12.27 7.23 9.67
CA ALA A 176 13.66 7.04 10.11
C ALA A 176 14.33 5.85 9.40
N ALA A 177 13.56 4.82 9.06
CA ALA A 177 14.04 3.64 8.34
C ALA A 177 14.57 3.97 6.92
N ILE A 178 14.02 4.98 6.25
CA ILE A 178 14.55 5.46 4.96
C ILE A 178 16.03 5.82 5.07
N ARG A 179 16.42 6.47 6.16
CA ARG A 179 17.83 6.80 6.43
C ARG A 179 18.68 5.59 6.76
N ALA A 180 18.11 4.66 7.50
CA ALA A 180 18.82 3.51 8.03
C ALA A 180 19.06 2.43 6.96
N PHE A 181 18.09 2.22 6.05
CA PHE A 181 18.12 1.08 5.13
C PHE A 181 18.45 1.46 3.68
N LEU A 182 18.46 2.75 3.33
CA LEU A 182 18.82 3.18 1.97
C LEU A 182 20.22 3.79 1.90
N PRO A 183 21.01 3.42 0.89
CA PRO A 183 20.72 2.44 -0.15
C PRO A 183 20.81 1.00 0.38
N PRO A 184 19.96 0.07 -0.12
CA PRO A 184 19.90 -1.29 0.41
C PRO A 184 21.11 -2.12 0.03
N ARG A 185 21.46 -3.08 0.92
CA ARG A 185 22.56 -4.02 0.72
C ARG A 185 22.14 -5.46 1.03
N ALA A 186 22.72 -6.40 0.29
CA ALA A 186 22.72 -7.82 0.60
C ALA A 186 24.17 -8.23 0.88
N GLY A 187 24.53 -8.34 2.17
CA GLY A 187 25.93 -8.41 2.58
C GLY A 187 26.69 -7.13 2.17
N GLU A 188 27.78 -7.29 1.44
CA GLU A 188 28.58 -6.17 0.92
C GLU A 188 28.01 -5.59 -0.40
N THR A 189 27.17 -6.34 -1.10
CA THR A 189 26.65 -5.95 -2.42
C THR A 189 25.49 -4.97 -2.29
N ARG A 190 25.55 -3.88 -3.05
CA ARG A 190 24.48 -2.88 -3.14
C ARG A 190 23.38 -3.38 -4.05
N ILE A 191 22.13 -3.30 -3.61
CA ILE A 191 20.96 -3.59 -4.45
C ILE A 191 20.58 -2.30 -5.18
N GLY A 192 20.71 -2.28 -6.50
CA GLY A 192 20.55 -1.07 -7.31
C GLY A 192 19.11 -0.70 -7.64
N ARG A 193 18.12 -1.62 -7.46
CA ARG A 193 16.73 -1.46 -7.90
C ARG A 193 15.76 -1.78 -6.79
N GLY A 194 14.61 -1.12 -6.78
CA GLY A 194 13.52 -1.50 -5.90
C GLY A 194 12.51 -0.39 -5.64
N LEU A 195 11.75 -0.59 -4.59
CA LEU A 195 10.56 0.16 -4.24
C LEU A 195 10.61 0.61 -2.78
N VAL A 196 10.21 1.85 -2.53
CA VAL A 196 9.86 2.38 -1.20
C VAL A 196 8.36 2.65 -1.19
N LEU A 197 7.61 1.90 -0.39
CA LEU A 197 6.18 2.12 -0.14
C LEU A 197 6.04 3.01 1.10
N ILE A 198 5.28 4.11 0.96
CA ILE A 198 4.99 5.08 2.03
C ILE A 198 3.47 5.21 2.15
N ASP A 199 2.91 4.65 3.22
CA ASP A 199 1.47 4.57 3.47
C ASP A 199 1.13 4.94 4.93
N PRO A 200 1.33 6.21 5.34
CA PRO A 200 1.14 6.64 6.72
C PRO A 200 -0.34 6.79 7.09
N PRO A 201 -0.69 6.84 8.39
CA PRO A 201 -2.07 6.90 8.88
C PRO A 201 -2.80 8.25 8.66
N TYR A 202 -2.13 9.31 8.22
CA TYR A 202 -2.71 10.63 7.92
C TYR A 202 -3.57 11.25 9.05
N GLU A 203 -3.14 11.13 10.30
CA GLU A 203 -3.83 11.74 11.43
C GLU A 203 -3.81 13.28 11.37
N SER A 204 -2.68 13.86 10.97
CA SER A 204 -2.50 15.29 10.68
C SER A 204 -2.08 15.49 9.23
N GLN A 205 -3.07 15.62 8.33
CA GLN A 205 -2.90 15.53 6.90
C GLN A 205 -1.84 16.50 6.32
N ASP A 206 -1.85 17.77 6.73
CA ASP A 206 -0.91 18.77 6.22
C ASP A 206 0.54 18.53 6.65
N ALA A 207 0.74 18.14 7.92
CA ALA A 207 2.06 17.78 8.44
C ALA A 207 2.59 16.51 7.75
N GLU A 208 1.71 15.53 7.52
CA GLU A 208 2.03 14.28 6.86
C GLU A 208 2.51 14.51 5.41
N TYR A 209 1.83 15.36 4.65
CA TYR A 209 2.25 15.69 3.28
C TYR A 209 3.65 16.33 3.23
N GLN A 210 4.00 17.16 4.21
CA GLN A 210 5.34 17.74 4.29
C GLN A 210 6.39 16.68 4.61
N GLN A 211 6.09 15.80 5.57
CA GLN A 211 6.97 14.70 5.97
C GLN A 211 7.19 13.73 4.80
N ILE A 212 6.15 13.38 4.05
CA ILE A 212 6.24 12.54 2.85
C ILE A 212 7.18 13.14 1.81
N ILE A 213 6.98 14.42 1.43
CA ILE A 213 7.84 15.09 0.45
C ILE A 213 9.30 15.11 0.90
N HIS A 214 9.54 15.39 2.19
CA HIS A 214 10.88 15.34 2.77
C HIS A 214 11.48 13.92 2.66
N SER A 215 10.72 12.91 3.04
CA SER A 215 11.15 11.51 3.05
C SER A 215 11.41 10.95 1.64
N VAL A 216 10.59 11.32 0.66
CA VAL A 216 10.83 10.96 -0.74
C VAL A 216 12.11 11.61 -1.27
N ARG A 217 12.35 12.91 -0.97
CA ARG A 217 13.61 13.57 -1.34
C ARG A 217 14.82 12.88 -0.73
N GLU A 218 14.71 12.48 0.53
CA GLU A 218 15.77 11.77 1.23
C GLU A 218 16.01 10.37 0.64
N ALA A 219 14.96 9.64 0.30
CA ALA A 219 15.06 8.35 -0.37
C ALA A 219 15.77 8.47 -1.72
N LEU A 220 15.40 9.46 -2.53
CA LEU A 220 16.02 9.72 -3.84
C LEU A 220 17.47 10.18 -3.73
N ALA A 221 17.81 10.98 -2.71
CA ALA A 221 19.21 11.41 -2.48
C ALA A 221 20.11 10.21 -2.15
N ARG A 222 19.61 9.21 -1.40
CA ARG A 222 20.35 8.01 -1.00
C ARG A 222 20.32 6.92 -2.06
N TRP A 223 19.20 6.80 -2.76
CA TRP A 223 18.95 5.77 -3.75
C TRP A 223 18.23 6.36 -4.97
N PRO A 224 18.95 7.06 -5.87
CA PRO A 224 18.37 7.85 -6.95
C PRO A 224 17.45 7.08 -7.92
N GLN A 225 17.64 5.76 -8.02
CA GLN A 225 16.86 4.89 -8.90
C GLN A 225 15.67 4.23 -8.19
N ALA A 226 15.45 4.52 -6.91
CA ALA A 226 14.30 3.99 -6.18
C ALA A 226 12.99 4.44 -6.83
N ILE A 227 12.07 3.51 -6.98
CA ILE A 227 10.67 3.85 -7.18
C ILE A 227 10.10 4.19 -5.80
N CYS A 228 9.47 5.34 -5.65
CA CYS A 228 8.73 5.62 -4.42
C CYS A 228 7.24 5.63 -4.74
N MET A 229 6.46 4.75 -4.09
CA MET A 229 5.01 4.72 -4.17
C MET A 229 4.44 5.25 -2.87
N VAL A 230 3.75 6.38 -2.95
CA VAL A 230 3.07 7.03 -1.81
C VAL A 230 1.58 6.89 -1.99
N TRP A 231 0.90 6.30 -1.01
CA TRP A 231 -0.55 6.35 -0.92
C TRP A 231 -0.98 7.65 -0.23
N TYR A 232 -2.11 8.25 -0.67
CA TYR A 232 -2.71 9.40 0.00
C TYR A 232 -4.25 9.37 -0.08
N PRO A 233 -4.95 9.87 0.97
CA PRO A 233 -6.41 9.96 0.98
C PRO A 233 -6.89 11.17 0.19
N ILE A 234 -8.02 11.02 -0.50
CA ILE A 234 -8.79 12.12 -1.07
C ILE A 234 -9.99 12.36 -0.15
N LYS A 235 -9.95 13.46 0.60
CA LYS A 235 -11.07 13.94 1.42
C LYS A 235 -11.76 15.11 0.74
N LEU A 236 -10.96 15.99 0.14
CA LEU A 236 -11.38 17.13 -0.64
C LEU A 236 -10.28 17.42 -1.69
N ARG A 237 -10.60 17.27 -2.96
CA ARG A 237 -9.61 17.35 -4.05
C ARG A 237 -8.79 18.65 -4.04
N ARG A 238 -9.43 19.80 -3.75
CA ARG A 238 -8.73 21.09 -3.70
C ARG A 238 -7.62 21.16 -2.65
N SER A 239 -7.74 20.41 -1.54
CA SER A 239 -6.72 20.38 -0.47
C SER A 239 -5.42 19.68 -0.88
N LEU A 240 -5.45 18.87 -1.95
CA LEU A 240 -4.27 18.19 -2.48
C LEU A 240 -3.36 19.08 -3.34
N GLN A 241 -3.84 20.23 -3.79
CA GLN A 241 -3.09 21.12 -4.71
C GLN A 241 -1.68 21.51 -4.22
N PRO A 242 -1.48 21.90 -2.93
CA PRO A 242 -0.14 22.21 -2.44
C PRO A 242 0.80 20.99 -2.43
N PHE A 243 0.27 19.80 -2.10
CA PHE A 243 1.01 18.54 -2.13
C PHE A 243 1.43 18.19 -3.56
N MET A 244 0.52 18.25 -4.54
CA MET A 244 0.80 17.96 -5.94
C MET A 244 1.85 18.92 -6.54
N ARG A 245 1.78 20.22 -6.23
CA ARG A 245 2.81 21.17 -6.66
C ARG A 245 4.19 20.81 -6.12
N LYS A 246 4.29 20.43 -4.85
CA LYS A 246 5.57 19.97 -4.26
C LYS A 246 6.05 18.67 -4.87
N ALA A 247 5.12 17.72 -5.14
CA ALA A 247 5.43 16.46 -5.78
C ALA A 247 6.02 16.63 -7.18
N ALA A 248 5.47 17.55 -7.98
CA ALA A 248 6.00 17.87 -9.31
C ALA A 248 7.45 18.41 -9.30
N THR A 249 7.92 18.95 -8.16
CA THR A 249 9.31 19.46 -8.01
C THR A 249 10.28 18.44 -7.41
N LEU A 250 9.88 17.20 -7.19
CA LEU A 250 10.78 16.16 -6.69
C LEU A 250 11.94 15.91 -7.68
N PRO A 251 13.15 15.62 -7.18
CA PRO A 251 14.32 15.37 -8.05
C PRO A 251 14.26 13.94 -8.64
N ALA A 252 13.27 13.70 -9.50
CA ALA A 252 12.97 12.42 -10.09
C ALA A 252 12.82 12.54 -11.62
N LYS A 253 13.04 11.46 -12.36
CA LYS A 253 12.84 11.41 -13.81
C LYS A 253 11.37 11.45 -14.20
N SER A 254 10.51 10.90 -13.35
CA SER A 254 9.09 10.87 -13.60
C SER A 254 8.28 10.90 -12.31
N VAL A 255 7.07 11.48 -12.38
CA VAL A 255 6.11 11.52 -11.29
C VAL A 255 4.73 11.27 -11.88
N LEU A 256 4.16 10.10 -11.60
CA LEU A 256 2.84 9.68 -12.06
C LEU A 256 1.85 9.75 -10.89
N VAL A 257 0.65 10.24 -11.17
CA VAL A 257 -0.50 10.21 -10.26
C VAL A 257 -1.55 9.25 -10.79
N ALA A 258 -2.05 8.36 -9.92
CA ALA A 258 -3.20 7.51 -10.19
C ALA A 258 -4.22 7.67 -9.05
N GLU A 259 -5.43 8.12 -9.35
CA GLU A 259 -6.48 8.36 -8.36
C GLU A 259 -7.76 7.60 -8.70
N LEU A 260 -8.41 7.08 -7.66
CA LEU A 260 -9.76 6.57 -7.68
C LEU A 260 -10.57 7.34 -6.63
N GLN A 261 -11.49 8.16 -7.10
CA GLN A 261 -12.47 8.83 -6.26
C GLN A 261 -13.80 8.09 -6.40
N VAL A 262 -14.24 7.43 -5.34
CA VAL A 262 -15.43 6.58 -5.34
C VAL A 262 -16.71 7.37 -5.05
N ARG A 263 -16.59 8.58 -4.51
CA ARG A 263 -17.68 9.51 -4.19
C ARG A 263 -17.32 10.93 -4.60
N PRO A 264 -18.29 11.81 -4.85
CA PRO A 264 -18.00 13.22 -5.13
C PRO A 264 -17.47 13.96 -3.88
N ASP A 265 -16.85 15.11 -4.09
CA ASP A 265 -16.22 15.93 -3.03
C ASP A 265 -17.21 16.45 -1.98
N ASP A 266 -18.50 16.58 -2.31
CA ASP A 266 -19.58 17.01 -1.42
C ASP A 266 -20.21 15.88 -0.61
N SER A 267 -19.68 14.67 -0.71
CA SER A 267 -20.12 13.53 0.10
C SER A 267 -19.96 13.82 1.60
N PRO A 268 -20.95 13.46 2.44
CA PRO A 268 -20.83 13.58 3.91
C PRO A 268 -19.77 12.65 4.49
N LEU A 269 -19.35 11.64 3.74
CA LEU A 269 -18.28 10.72 4.13
C LEU A 269 -16.91 11.35 3.85
N ARG A 270 -16.06 11.41 4.88
CA ARG A 270 -14.78 12.14 4.82
C ARG A 270 -13.78 11.56 3.82
N LEU A 271 -13.73 10.24 3.63
CA LEU A 271 -12.86 9.59 2.66
C LEU A 271 -13.63 9.37 1.36
N THR A 272 -13.46 10.27 0.39
CA THR A 272 -14.15 10.20 -0.90
C THR A 272 -13.40 9.38 -1.93
N GLY A 273 -12.11 9.13 -1.71
CA GLY A 273 -11.26 8.36 -2.59
C GLY A 273 -9.82 8.28 -2.08
N SER A 274 -8.96 7.75 -2.91
CA SER A 274 -7.53 7.69 -2.64
C SER A 274 -6.71 7.83 -3.91
N GLY A 275 -5.42 8.16 -3.74
CA GLY A 275 -4.48 8.29 -4.82
C GLY A 275 -3.13 7.70 -4.51
N LEU A 276 -2.39 7.50 -5.57
CA LEU A 276 -1.00 7.05 -5.55
C LEU A 276 -0.13 8.09 -6.28
N LEU A 277 0.94 8.49 -5.61
CA LEU A 277 2.02 9.24 -6.22
C LEU A 277 3.17 8.26 -6.45
N ILE A 278 3.52 8.01 -7.72
CA ILE A 278 4.56 7.07 -8.11
C ILE A 278 5.72 7.85 -8.70
N VAL A 279 6.78 7.95 -7.93
CA VAL A 279 7.99 8.72 -8.27
C VAL A 279 9.01 7.77 -8.86
N ASN A 280 9.69 8.16 -9.93
CA ASN A 280 10.47 7.28 -10.79
C ASN A 280 9.65 6.09 -11.32
N ALA A 281 8.39 6.36 -11.69
CA ALA A 281 7.54 5.34 -12.28
C ALA A 281 8.23 4.69 -13.48
N PRO A 282 8.14 3.35 -13.64
CA PRO A 282 8.73 2.67 -14.78
C PRO A 282 8.16 3.16 -16.12
N TRP A 283 8.93 3.01 -17.19
CA TRP A 283 8.49 3.31 -18.55
C TRP A 283 7.15 2.65 -18.85
N GLN A 284 6.20 3.41 -19.40
CA GLN A 284 4.83 2.97 -19.73
C GLN A 284 4.02 2.39 -18.57
N PHE A 285 4.35 2.71 -17.33
CA PHE A 285 3.61 2.20 -16.17
C PHE A 285 2.18 2.74 -16.11
N ASP A 286 1.91 3.91 -16.66
CA ASP A 286 0.57 4.43 -16.89
C ASP A 286 -0.28 3.48 -17.76
N GLN A 287 0.28 2.90 -18.82
CA GLN A 287 -0.41 1.93 -19.67
C GLN A 287 -0.75 0.63 -18.92
N VAL A 288 0.06 0.24 -17.94
CA VAL A 288 -0.20 -0.93 -17.09
C VAL A 288 -1.39 -0.67 -16.16
N LEU A 289 -1.52 0.55 -15.62
CA LEU A 289 -2.62 0.92 -14.71
C LEU A 289 -3.88 1.40 -15.43
N ALA A 290 -3.76 1.91 -16.64
CA ALA A 290 -4.87 2.48 -17.39
C ALA A 290 -6.12 1.58 -17.48
N PRO A 291 -6.01 0.25 -17.68
CA PRO A 291 -7.18 -0.62 -17.72
C PRO A 291 -7.87 -0.79 -16.34
N ALA A 292 -7.10 -0.70 -15.23
CA ALA A 292 -7.64 -0.90 -13.90
C ALA A 292 -8.60 0.22 -13.49
N LEU A 293 -8.24 1.48 -13.72
CA LEU A 293 -8.99 2.62 -13.17
C LEU A 293 -10.46 2.68 -13.63
N PRO A 294 -10.80 2.52 -14.92
CA PRO A 294 -12.20 2.46 -15.35
C PRO A 294 -12.95 1.27 -14.75
N ALA A 295 -12.31 0.10 -14.62
CA ALA A 295 -12.90 -1.07 -14.01
C ALA A 295 -13.16 -0.83 -12.51
N LEU A 296 -12.22 -0.27 -11.77
CA LEU A 296 -12.41 0.09 -10.37
C LEU A 296 -13.50 1.14 -10.18
N LYS A 297 -13.54 2.17 -11.04
CA LYS A 297 -14.62 3.16 -11.04
C LYS A 297 -15.97 2.50 -11.25
N LYS A 298 -16.09 1.60 -12.23
CA LYS A 298 -17.34 0.91 -12.56
C LYS A 298 -17.86 0.06 -11.40
N HIS A 299 -17.00 -0.69 -10.74
CA HIS A 299 -17.41 -1.68 -9.75
C HIS A 299 -17.36 -1.18 -8.31
N LEU A 300 -16.52 -0.19 -7.99
CA LEU A 300 -16.37 0.35 -6.63
C LEU A 300 -16.92 1.76 -6.47
N GLY A 301 -17.12 2.49 -7.58
CA GLY A 301 -17.60 3.87 -7.56
C GLY A 301 -19.11 3.97 -7.31
N GLU A 302 -19.49 5.03 -6.62
CA GLU A 302 -20.87 5.50 -6.49
C GLU A 302 -21.16 6.58 -7.56
N HIS A 303 -22.36 7.15 -7.54
CA HIS A 303 -22.70 8.27 -8.43
C HIS A 303 -21.71 9.44 -8.22
N GLY A 304 -21.17 10.00 -9.31
CA GLY A 304 -20.15 11.04 -9.25
C GLY A 304 -18.70 10.55 -9.08
N ALA A 305 -18.47 9.22 -9.05
CA ALA A 305 -17.13 8.66 -9.01
C ALA A 305 -16.27 9.09 -10.21
N SER A 306 -14.97 9.28 -9.98
CA SER A 306 -14.02 9.71 -11.01
C SER A 306 -12.66 9.02 -10.86
N THR A 307 -11.87 9.04 -11.92
CA THR A 307 -10.49 8.56 -11.93
C THR A 307 -9.56 9.60 -12.54
N ARG A 308 -8.29 9.56 -12.16
CA ARG A 308 -7.21 10.36 -12.75
C ARG A 308 -5.99 9.49 -12.95
N LEU A 309 -5.35 9.60 -14.11
CA LEU A 309 -4.06 9.02 -14.41
C LEU A 309 -3.28 10.06 -15.20
N GLU A 310 -2.27 10.65 -14.57
CA GLU A 310 -1.60 11.82 -15.12
C GLU A 310 -0.14 11.87 -14.71
N TRP A 311 0.73 12.20 -15.67
CA TRP A 311 2.11 12.55 -15.40
C TRP A 311 2.21 13.98 -14.92
N LEU A 312 2.62 14.19 -13.66
CA LEU A 312 3.00 15.53 -13.18
C LEU A 312 4.36 15.95 -13.74
N ARG A 313 5.20 14.94 -14.02
CA ARG A 313 6.51 15.09 -14.65
C ARG A 313 6.87 13.82 -15.39
N GLN A 314 7.41 13.97 -16.59
CA GLN A 314 7.97 12.88 -17.39
C GLN A 314 9.13 13.46 -18.19
N ASP A 315 10.36 13.14 -17.80
CA ASP A 315 11.53 13.46 -18.60
C ASP A 315 11.52 12.52 -19.80
N GLY A 316 11.62 13.06 -21.01
CA GLY A 316 11.53 12.39 -22.30
C GLY A 316 12.68 11.40 -22.57
#